data_e93f9f6e3f6630a44312837046659674
#
_entry.id   e93f9f6e3f6630a44312837046659674
#
_cell.length_a   1.000
_cell.length_b   1.000
_cell.length_c   1.000
_cell.angle_alpha   90.00
_cell.angle_beta   90.00
_cell.angle_gamma   90.00
#
_symmetry.space_group_name_H-M   'P 1'
#
loop_
_entity.id
_entity.type
_entity.pdbx_description
1 polymer ?
#
loop_
_entity_poly.entity_id
_entity_poly.type
_entity_poly.pdbx_seq_one_letter_code
_entity_poly.pdbx_strand_id
1 'polypeptide(L)'
;DAVTASGLKTTDDADHDEDTDHEEHGDHDADHEGHHHHHGEFNEHVFYSIDTALKVSKVIETQLSKADPDHANDYKANADEFAGQLKDLDKKADSFTDSHKDVHALATEPVAGYLLQEMGIEDSTPEEFVTQSETDAGPSTKTVADTKALLSGKKVQLLVVNGQTTDAITDQLRSTAKTAGIPEVGVTETLPEGVDTYADFIGSTIDKISTTVK
;
A
#
# COMPACT_ATOMS: atom_id res chain seq x y z
N ASP A 1 -15.86 -6.24 5.37
CA ASP A 1 -14.45 -5.95 5.67
C ASP A 1 -13.97 -4.68 4.97
N ALA A 2 -12.76 -4.22 5.29
CA ALA A 2 -12.20 -2.98 4.77
C ALA A 2 -11.89 -3.07 3.27
N VAL A 3 -11.43 -4.23 2.80
CA VAL A 3 -11.12 -4.48 1.39
C VAL A 3 -12.38 -4.35 0.53
N THR A 4 -13.47 -4.99 0.94
CA THR A 4 -14.76 -4.85 0.26
C THR A 4 -15.28 -3.40 0.29
N ALA A 5 -15.14 -2.71 1.42
CA ALA A 5 -15.58 -1.31 1.56
C ALA A 5 -14.75 -0.33 0.71
N SER A 6 -13.47 -0.63 0.47
CA SER A 6 -12.58 0.21 -0.33
C SER A 6 -13.01 0.30 -1.79
N GLY A 7 -13.59 -0.79 -2.34
CA GLY A 7 -13.86 -0.94 -3.77
C GLY A 7 -12.59 -1.10 -4.62
N LEU A 8 -11.44 -1.38 -4.00
CA LEU A 8 -10.16 -1.56 -4.69
C LEU A 8 -10.02 -2.97 -5.28
N LYS A 9 -10.68 -3.98 -4.67
CA LYS A 9 -10.75 -5.33 -5.22
C LYS A 9 -11.92 -5.40 -6.20
N THR A 10 -11.66 -5.76 -7.45
CA THR A 10 -12.71 -5.95 -8.46
C THR A 10 -13.42 -7.29 -8.25
N THR A 11 -14.67 -7.40 -8.69
CA THR A 11 -15.48 -8.63 -8.54
C THR A 11 -14.90 -9.84 -9.28
N ASP A 12 -13.98 -9.62 -10.22
CA ASP A 12 -13.31 -10.70 -10.95
C ASP A 12 -12.29 -11.45 -10.07
N ASP A 13 -11.83 -10.84 -8.96
CA ASP A 13 -10.93 -11.47 -8.00
C ASP A 13 -11.67 -12.32 -6.93
N ALA A 14 -13.02 -12.30 -6.93
CA ALA A 14 -13.84 -12.91 -5.88
C ALA A 14 -14.32 -14.35 -6.19
N ASP A 15 -14.13 -14.87 -7.42
CA ASP A 15 -14.77 -16.12 -7.88
C ASP A 15 -13.88 -17.38 -7.83
N HIS A 16 -12.74 -17.37 -7.12
CA HIS A 16 -11.86 -18.55 -7.05
C HIS A 16 -11.85 -19.32 -5.72
N ASP A 17 -12.73 -18.99 -4.74
CA ASP A 17 -12.82 -19.69 -3.45
C ASP A 17 -14.09 -20.56 -3.32
N GLU A 18 -14.59 -21.19 -4.38
CA GLU A 18 -15.56 -22.28 -4.24
C GLU A 18 -14.98 -23.60 -4.77
N ASP A 19 -14.57 -24.44 -3.81
CA ASP A 19 -14.36 -25.89 -3.97
C ASP A 19 -15.57 -26.52 -4.68
N THR A 20 -15.41 -26.95 -5.92
CA THR A 20 -16.30 -27.92 -6.54
C THR A 20 -15.51 -29.15 -6.95
N ASP A 21 -15.66 -30.22 -6.15
CA ASP A 21 -15.43 -31.59 -6.54
C ASP A 21 -16.01 -31.86 -7.93
N HIS A 22 -15.18 -32.20 -8.91
CA HIS A 22 -15.62 -32.92 -10.11
C HIS A 22 -14.61 -34.01 -10.48
N GLU A 23 -15.18 -35.25 -10.39
CA GLU A 23 -14.56 -36.49 -10.85
C GLU A 23 -14.30 -36.50 -12.36
N GLU A 24 -13.20 -37.18 -12.67
CA GLU A 24 -12.75 -37.82 -13.93
C GLU A 24 -13.61 -37.67 -15.20
N HIS A 25 -12.94 -37.24 -16.32
CA HIS A 25 -12.76 -38.05 -17.56
C HIS A 25 -12.10 -37.25 -18.69
N GLY A 26 -11.08 -37.87 -19.33
CA GLY A 26 -10.92 -37.81 -20.79
C GLY A 26 -9.77 -36.97 -21.34
N ASP A 27 -8.73 -37.65 -21.82
CA ASP A 27 -7.69 -37.19 -22.75
C ASP A 27 -8.22 -36.24 -23.83
N HIS A 28 -7.62 -35.05 -23.95
CA HIS A 28 -7.42 -34.38 -25.24
C HIS A 28 -6.21 -33.46 -25.17
N ASP A 29 -5.14 -33.84 -25.91
CA ASP A 29 -4.06 -32.96 -26.33
C ASP A 29 -4.63 -31.78 -27.11
N ALA A 30 -4.44 -30.58 -26.58
CA ALA A 30 -4.51 -29.34 -27.34
C ALA A 30 -3.57 -28.32 -26.73
N ASP A 31 -2.59 -27.87 -27.50
CA ASP A 31 -1.71 -26.76 -27.21
C ASP A 31 -2.52 -25.52 -26.79
N HIS A 32 -2.60 -25.26 -25.49
CA HIS A 32 -3.04 -23.99 -24.96
C HIS A 32 -1.80 -23.16 -24.64
N GLU A 33 -1.49 -22.22 -25.53
CA GLU A 33 -0.69 -21.05 -25.15
C GLU A 33 -1.36 -20.43 -23.93
N GLY A 34 -0.77 -20.66 -22.77
CA GLY A 34 -1.27 -20.16 -21.50
C GLY A 34 -1.21 -18.64 -21.51
N HIS A 35 -2.36 -18.03 -21.65
CA HIS A 35 -2.53 -16.64 -21.25
C HIS A 35 -2.38 -16.62 -19.71
N HIS A 36 -1.15 -16.38 -19.25
CA HIS A 36 -0.91 -16.01 -17.87
C HIS A 36 -1.54 -14.63 -17.66
N HIS A 37 -2.77 -14.62 -17.20
CA HIS A 37 -3.32 -13.44 -16.57
C HIS A 37 -2.52 -13.23 -15.29
N HIS A 38 -1.53 -12.35 -15.34
CA HIS A 38 -0.93 -11.78 -14.17
C HIS A 38 -2.01 -10.96 -13.47
N HIS A 39 -2.75 -11.59 -12.57
CA HIS A 39 -3.45 -10.86 -11.55
C HIS A 39 -2.36 -10.26 -10.66
N GLY A 40 -2.09 -8.97 -10.82
CA GLY A 40 -1.26 -8.23 -9.87
C GLY A 40 -1.83 -8.50 -8.49
N GLU A 41 -1.03 -9.05 -7.59
CA GLU A 41 -1.49 -9.39 -6.26
C GLU A 41 -2.07 -8.12 -5.61
N PHE A 42 -3.26 -8.25 -5.02
CA PHE A 42 -3.96 -7.14 -4.41
C PHE A 42 -3.16 -6.67 -3.19
N ASN A 43 -2.78 -5.39 -3.15
CA ASN A 43 -2.11 -4.81 -2.00
C ASN A 43 -3.06 -4.72 -0.81
N GLU A 44 -2.86 -5.55 0.20
CA GLU A 44 -3.69 -5.65 1.39
C GLU A 44 -3.60 -4.43 2.34
N HIS A 45 -2.60 -3.57 2.16
CA HIS A 45 -2.33 -2.42 3.03
C HIS A 45 -3.29 -1.25 2.77
N VAL A 46 -4.57 -1.57 2.55
CA VAL A 46 -5.65 -0.59 2.26
C VAL A 46 -5.82 0.47 3.36
N PHE A 47 -5.30 0.21 4.55
CA PHE A 47 -5.33 1.16 5.67
C PHE A 47 -4.39 2.36 5.47
N TYR A 48 -3.49 2.32 4.47
CA TYR A 48 -2.72 3.49 4.05
C TYR A 48 -3.48 4.38 3.04
N SER A 49 -4.67 4.00 2.59
CA SER A 49 -5.52 4.84 1.75
C SER A 49 -6.45 5.69 2.60
N ILE A 50 -6.36 7.01 2.47
CA ILE A 50 -7.24 7.99 3.14
C ILE A 50 -8.67 7.82 2.63
N ASP A 51 -8.85 7.62 1.33
CA ASP A 51 -10.17 7.37 0.71
C ASP A 51 -10.81 6.09 1.24
N THR A 52 -10.03 5.01 1.39
CA THR A 52 -10.51 3.75 2.00
C THR A 52 -10.94 3.96 3.45
N ALA A 53 -10.16 4.67 4.25
CA ALA A 53 -10.52 4.98 5.64
C ALA A 53 -11.86 5.73 5.73
N LEU A 54 -12.10 6.69 4.82
CA LEU A 54 -13.37 7.40 4.73
C LEU A 54 -14.53 6.46 4.38
N LYS A 55 -14.37 5.59 3.39
CA LYS A 55 -15.40 4.61 2.99
C LYS A 55 -15.72 3.64 4.12
N VAL A 56 -14.68 3.11 4.79
CA VAL A 56 -14.84 2.20 5.93
C VAL A 56 -15.58 2.87 7.08
N SER A 57 -15.23 4.12 7.44
CA SER A 57 -15.91 4.86 8.51
C SER A 57 -17.40 5.04 8.25
N LYS A 58 -17.79 5.33 7.00
CA LYS A 58 -19.20 5.44 6.59
C LYS A 58 -19.96 4.11 6.69
N VAL A 59 -19.30 3.00 6.34
CA VAL A 59 -19.91 1.66 6.50
C VAL A 59 -20.11 1.36 7.98
N ILE A 60 -19.12 1.66 8.83
CA ILE A 60 -19.21 1.46 10.28
C ILE A 60 -20.36 2.30 10.87
N GLU A 61 -20.41 3.60 10.57
CA GLU A 61 -21.49 4.51 11.00
C GLU A 61 -22.87 3.95 10.62
N THR A 62 -23.04 3.55 9.36
CA THR A 62 -24.30 3.01 8.86
C THR A 62 -24.72 1.74 9.59
N GLN A 63 -23.78 0.82 9.86
CA GLN A 63 -24.10 -0.44 10.55
C GLN A 63 -24.40 -0.22 12.04
N LEU A 64 -23.65 0.66 12.72
CA LEU A 64 -23.91 1.01 14.11
C LEU A 64 -25.25 1.71 14.27
N SER A 65 -25.58 2.67 13.41
CA SER A 65 -26.88 3.37 13.43
C SER A 65 -28.07 2.43 13.19
N LYS A 66 -27.88 1.36 12.40
CA LYS A 66 -28.93 0.31 12.25
C LYS A 66 -29.04 -0.59 13.47
N ALA A 67 -27.92 -0.95 14.08
CA ALA A 67 -27.88 -1.86 15.24
C ALA A 67 -28.36 -1.17 16.52
N ASP A 68 -28.10 0.13 16.65
CA ASP A 68 -28.42 0.96 17.82
C ASP A 68 -28.95 2.33 17.38
N PRO A 69 -30.26 2.41 16.98
CA PRO A 69 -30.86 3.64 16.47
C PRO A 69 -30.92 4.78 17.48
N ASP A 70 -30.92 4.48 18.78
CA ASP A 70 -31.02 5.49 19.82
C ASP A 70 -29.75 6.38 19.89
N HIS A 71 -28.59 5.85 19.45
CA HIS A 71 -27.32 6.56 19.41
C HIS A 71 -26.86 6.91 17.96
N ALA A 72 -27.75 6.81 16.96
CA ALA A 72 -27.40 7.07 15.56
C ALA A 72 -26.79 8.46 15.32
N ASN A 73 -27.26 9.49 16.07
CA ASN A 73 -26.70 10.84 15.97
C ASN A 73 -25.25 10.92 16.49
N ASP A 74 -24.92 10.16 17.51
CA ASP A 74 -23.57 10.12 18.08
C ASP A 74 -22.60 9.44 17.12
N TYR A 75 -23.01 8.30 16.51
CA TYR A 75 -22.22 7.62 15.48
C TYR A 75 -21.98 8.49 14.28
N LYS A 76 -23.03 9.23 13.82
CA LYS A 76 -22.89 10.18 12.72
C LYS A 76 -21.93 11.31 13.07
N ALA A 77 -22.05 11.90 14.27
CA ALA A 77 -21.16 12.98 14.69
C ALA A 77 -19.69 12.55 14.72
N ASN A 78 -19.41 11.36 15.25
CA ASN A 78 -18.06 10.80 15.27
C ASN A 78 -17.52 10.52 13.87
N ALA A 79 -18.36 10.00 12.96
CA ALA A 79 -17.96 9.77 11.57
C ALA A 79 -17.69 11.08 10.82
N ASP A 80 -18.52 12.12 11.05
CA ASP A 80 -18.33 13.45 10.46
C ASP A 80 -17.04 14.12 10.98
N GLU A 81 -16.71 13.97 12.27
CA GLU A 81 -15.45 14.47 12.86
C GLU A 81 -14.24 13.77 12.22
N PHE A 82 -14.28 12.43 12.14
CA PHE A 82 -13.21 11.66 11.50
C PHE A 82 -13.05 12.01 10.02
N ALA A 83 -14.15 12.17 9.29
CA ALA A 83 -14.11 12.63 7.88
C ALA A 83 -13.47 14.02 7.74
N GLY A 84 -13.64 14.90 8.72
CA GLY A 84 -12.95 16.18 8.80
C GLY A 84 -11.43 16.02 8.92
N GLN A 85 -10.97 15.12 9.80
CA GLN A 85 -9.55 14.80 9.96
C GLN A 85 -8.94 14.22 8.67
N LEU A 86 -9.65 13.29 8.00
CA LEU A 86 -9.21 12.71 6.73
C LEU A 86 -9.07 13.78 5.64
N LYS A 87 -10.04 14.71 5.55
CA LYS A 87 -9.95 15.83 4.60
C LYS A 87 -8.74 16.72 4.84
N ASP A 88 -8.28 16.87 6.08
CA ASP A 88 -7.08 17.65 6.36
C ASP A 88 -5.80 16.87 5.99
N LEU A 89 -5.83 15.52 6.05
CA LEU A 89 -4.77 14.67 5.49
C LEU A 89 -4.70 14.76 3.97
N ASP A 90 -5.85 14.70 3.27
CA ASP A 90 -5.90 14.89 1.81
C ASP A 90 -5.27 16.21 1.40
N LYS A 91 -5.60 17.32 2.09
CA LYS A 91 -4.99 18.61 1.81
C LYS A 91 -3.47 18.63 2.01
N LYS A 92 -2.94 17.87 2.98
CA LYS A 92 -1.49 17.74 3.16
C LYS A 92 -0.87 16.97 1.99
N ALA A 93 -1.50 15.88 1.56
CA ALA A 93 -1.06 15.09 0.40
C ALA A 93 -1.10 15.93 -0.88
N ASP A 94 -2.20 16.66 -1.13
CA ASP A 94 -2.35 17.60 -2.26
C ASP A 94 -1.26 18.68 -2.24
N SER A 95 -0.99 19.26 -1.07
CA SER A 95 0.05 20.31 -0.92
C SER A 95 1.45 19.79 -1.26
N PHE A 96 1.72 18.51 -0.95
CA PHE A 96 2.96 17.87 -1.38
C PHE A 96 2.98 17.69 -2.90
N THR A 97 1.93 17.13 -3.49
CA THR A 97 1.79 16.93 -4.93
C THR A 97 1.92 18.23 -5.72
N ASP A 98 1.40 19.35 -5.20
CA ASP A 98 1.49 20.66 -5.83
C ASP A 98 2.91 21.23 -5.82
N SER A 99 3.65 20.97 -4.77
CA SER A 99 5.01 21.49 -4.57
C SER A 99 6.11 20.58 -5.13
N HIS A 100 5.82 19.29 -5.35
CA HIS A 100 6.77 18.29 -5.83
C HIS A 100 6.18 17.55 -7.03
N LYS A 101 6.83 17.66 -8.16
CA LYS A 101 6.42 16.97 -9.40
C LYS A 101 7.43 15.88 -9.75
N ASP A 102 6.93 14.82 -10.39
CA ASP A 102 7.75 13.73 -10.89
C ASP A 102 8.62 13.08 -9.80
N VAL A 103 8.06 12.90 -8.60
CA VAL A 103 8.73 12.19 -7.51
C VAL A 103 8.54 10.70 -7.68
N HIS A 104 9.64 9.97 -7.71
CA HIS A 104 9.68 8.51 -7.79
C HIS A 104 10.23 7.95 -6.47
N ALA A 105 9.58 6.93 -5.95
CA ALA A 105 10.04 6.17 -4.80
C ALA A 105 10.39 4.73 -5.20
N LEU A 106 11.22 4.10 -4.38
CA LEU A 106 11.39 2.66 -4.35
C LEU A 106 10.97 2.18 -2.97
N ALA A 107 10.11 1.18 -2.90
CA ALA A 107 9.66 0.59 -1.64
C ALA A 107 10.28 -0.81 -1.44
N THR A 108 10.63 -1.14 -0.20
CA THR A 108 11.07 -2.51 0.13
C THR A 108 9.90 -3.48 0.18
N GLU A 109 8.71 -2.96 0.50
CA GLU A 109 7.43 -3.66 0.54
C GLU A 109 6.30 -2.67 0.20
N PRO A 110 5.15 -3.12 -0.31
CA PRO A 110 4.09 -2.23 -0.83
C PRO A 110 3.24 -1.57 0.28
N VAL A 111 3.75 -1.52 1.54
CA VAL A 111 3.00 -1.10 2.73
C VAL A 111 2.33 0.27 2.57
N ALA A 112 3.05 1.28 2.11
CA ALA A 112 2.53 2.64 1.96
C ALA A 112 2.09 2.98 0.53
N GLY A 113 1.93 1.99 -0.36
CA GLY A 113 1.69 2.20 -1.79
C GLY A 113 0.51 3.11 -2.09
N TYR A 114 -0.63 2.93 -1.40
CA TYR A 114 -1.81 3.78 -1.58
C TYR A 114 -1.55 5.24 -1.16
N LEU A 115 -0.85 5.45 -0.04
CA LEU A 115 -0.51 6.80 0.41
C LEU A 115 0.47 7.49 -0.54
N LEU A 116 1.47 6.76 -1.05
CA LEU A 116 2.38 7.30 -2.07
C LEU A 116 1.60 7.75 -3.31
N GLN A 117 0.65 6.95 -3.78
CA GLN A 117 -0.22 7.31 -4.90
C GLN A 117 -1.06 8.56 -4.60
N GLU A 118 -1.68 8.66 -3.41
CA GLU A 118 -2.46 9.82 -2.98
C GLU A 118 -1.59 11.09 -2.85
N MET A 119 -0.29 10.95 -2.55
CA MET A 119 0.70 12.03 -2.55
C MET A 119 1.30 12.32 -3.94
N GLY A 120 0.83 11.66 -5.02
CA GLY A 120 1.37 11.84 -6.36
C GLY A 120 2.81 11.34 -6.54
N ILE A 121 3.26 10.42 -5.70
CA ILE A 121 4.56 9.77 -5.78
C ILE A 121 4.42 8.48 -6.60
N GLU A 122 5.22 8.35 -7.64
CA GLU A 122 5.28 7.12 -8.43
C GLU A 122 6.12 6.07 -7.72
N ASP A 123 5.52 4.91 -7.41
CA ASP A 123 6.28 3.75 -6.97
C ASP A 123 6.94 3.08 -8.17
N SER A 124 8.26 3.22 -8.27
CA SER A 124 9.09 2.66 -9.34
C SER A 124 9.72 1.31 -8.94
N THR A 125 9.22 0.68 -7.88
CA THR A 125 9.67 -0.66 -7.47
C THR A 125 9.34 -1.66 -8.59
N PRO A 126 10.31 -2.47 -9.05
CA PRO A 126 10.02 -3.47 -10.08
C PRO A 126 8.98 -4.48 -9.59
N GLU A 127 7.96 -4.74 -10.41
CA GLU A 127 6.90 -5.71 -10.10
C GLU A 127 7.47 -7.09 -9.73
N GLU A 128 8.48 -7.56 -10.48
CA GLU A 128 9.18 -8.80 -10.14
C GLU A 128 9.81 -8.78 -8.74
N PHE A 129 10.26 -7.61 -8.25
CA PHE A 129 10.82 -7.50 -6.91
C PHE A 129 9.71 -7.68 -5.87
N VAL A 130 8.57 -7.01 -6.04
CA VAL A 130 7.42 -7.13 -5.14
C VAL A 130 6.95 -8.58 -5.09
N THR A 131 6.58 -9.15 -6.24
CA THR A 131 6.06 -10.52 -6.33
C THR A 131 7.01 -11.57 -5.76
N GLN A 132 8.32 -11.45 -6.03
CA GLN A 132 9.29 -12.40 -5.51
C GLN A 132 9.56 -12.22 -4.01
N SER A 133 9.41 -11.00 -3.47
CA SER A 133 9.57 -10.72 -2.03
C SER A 133 8.50 -11.43 -1.18
N GLU A 134 7.34 -11.72 -1.76
CA GLU A 134 6.25 -12.42 -1.10
C GLU A 134 6.40 -13.96 -1.12
N THR A 135 7.40 -14.47 -1.81
CA THR A 135 7.70 -15.90 -1.86
C THR A 135 8.73 -16.32 -0.83
N ASP A 136 8.69 -17.56 -0.37
CA ASP A 136 9.70 -18.15 0.55
C ASP A 136 11.12 -18.09 -0.02
N ALA A 137 11.28 -18.09 -1.34
CA ALA A 137 12.58 -18.04 -2.01
C ALA A 137 13.18 -16.62 -2.04
N GLY A 138 12.34 -15.60 -1.88
CA GLY A 138 12.72 -14.21 -2.01
C GLY A 138 13.15 -13.80 -3.43
N PRO A 139 13.50 -12.52 -3.62
CA PRO A 139 13.91 -11.99 -4.91
C PRO A 139 15.19 -12.63 -5.46
N SER A 140 15.20 -12.90 -6.75
CA SER A 140 16.38 -13.44 -7.44
C SER A 140 17.55 -12.46 -7.39
N THR A 141 18.80 -12.97 -7.50
CA THR A 141 19.99 -12.11 -7.55
C THR A 141 19.92 -11.05 -8.66
N LYS A 142 19.31 -11.40 -9.80
CA LYS A 142 19.10 -10.47 -10.91
C LYS A 142 18.12 -9.38 -10.51
N THR A 143 16.96 -9.74 -9.97
CA THR A 143 15.93 -8.80 -9.52
C THR A 143 16.48 -7.82 -8.49
N VAL A 144 17.23 -8.32 -7.49
CA VAL A 144 17.90 -7.47 -6.49
C VAL A 144 18.90 -6.51 -7.15
N ALA A 145 19.69 -6.98 -8.13
CA ALA A 145 20.66 -6.14 -8.83
C ALA A 145 19.98 -5.03 -9.65
N ASP A 146 18.90 -5.35 -10.35
CA ASP A 146 18.13 -4.40 -11.15
C ASP A 146 17.45 -3.34 -10.23
N THR A 147 16.88 -3.76 -9.11
CA THR A 147 16.30 -2.86 -8.10
C THR A 147 17.36 -1.91 -7.50
N LYS A 148 18.55 -2.44 -7.15
CA LYS A 148 19.66 -1.61 -6.68
C LYS A 148 20.16 -0.63 -7.74
N ALA A 149 20.05 -0.96 -9.02
CA ALA A 149 20.45 -0.07 -10.11
C ALA A 149 19.58 1.20 -10.17
N LEU A 150 18.30 1.14 -9.77
CA LEU A 150 17.45 2.33 -9.66
C LEU A 150 17.98 3.31 -8.61
N LEU A 151 18.40 2.79 -7.45
CA LEU A 151 18.99 3.58 -6.38
C LEU A 151 20.35 4.17 -6.79
N SER A 152 21.27 3.32 -7.25
CA SER A 152 22.62 3.76 -7.63
C SER A 152 22.63 4.69 -8.83
N GLY A 153 21.68 4.53 -9.76
CA GLY A 153 21.44 5.40 -10.90
C GLY A 153 20.66 6.67 -10.61
N LYS A 154 20.24 6.87 -9.35
CA LYS A 154 19.42 8.02 -8.89
C LYS A 154 18.15 8.20 -9.73
N LYS A 155 17.50 7.07 -10.05
CA LYS A 155 16.23 7.06 -10.79
C LYS A 155 15.04 7.32 -9.88
N VAL A 156 15.23 7.24 -8.57
CA VAL A 156 14.22 7.51 -7.53
C VAL A 156 14.79 8.56 -6.55
N GLN A 157 13.91 9.31 -5.91
CA GLN A 157 14.23 10.35 -4.96
C GLN A 157 14.07 9.90 -3.50
N LEU A 158 13.43 8.76 -3.27
CA LEU A 158 13.08 8.27 -1.95
C LEU A 158 13.18 6.75 -1.90
N LEU A 159 13.72 6.21 -0.80
CA LEU A 159 13.56 4.81 -0.41
C LEU A 159 12.54 4.71 0.73
N VAL A 160 11.46 3.97 0.52
CA VAL A 160 10.45 3.66 1.54
C VAL A 160 10.74 2.28 2.11
N VAL A 161 10.90 2.19 3.43
CA VAL A 161 11.31 0.96 4.12
C VAL A 161 10.26 0.56 5.14
N ASN A 162 9.80 -0.70 5.10
CA ASN A 162 9.06 -1.25 6.21
C ASN A 162 9.99 -1.37 7.44
N GLY A 163 9.70 -0.61 8.48
CA GLY A 163 10.52 -0.60 9.70
C GLY A 163 10.32 -1.82 10.61
N GLN A 164 9.31 -2.64 10.33
CA GLN A 164 8.95 -3.81 11.16
C GLN A 164 9.51 -5.12 10.59
N THR A 165 9.87 -5.13 9.31
CA THR A 165 10.55 -6.25 8.67
C THR A 165 11.95 -5.85 8.26
N THR A 166 12.92 -6.70 8.52
CA THR A 166 14.32 -6.48 8.10
C THR A 166 14.93 -7.80 7.64
N ASP A 167 15.51 -7.76 6.46
CA ASP A 167 16.27 -8.87 5.90
C ASP A 167 17.57 -8.38 5.24
N ALA A 168 18.38 -9.32 4.76
CA ALA A 168 19.65 -9.00 4.12
C ALA A 168 19.50 -8.21 2.81
N ILE A 169 18.34 -8.32 2.12
CA ILE A 169 18.04 -7.60 0.87
C ILE A 169 17.69 -6.17 1.19
N THR A 170 16.81 -5.96 2.16
CA THR A 170 16.45 -4.64 2.70
C THR A 170 17.69 -3.87 3.14
N ASP A 171 18.60 -4.51 3.88
CA ASP A 171 19.88 -3.91 4.30
C ASP A 171 20.76 -3.51 3.12
N GLN A 172 20.80 -4.33 2.04
CA GLN A 172 21.52 -3.99 0.82
C GLN A 172 20.91 -2.77 0.10
N LEU A 173 19.59 -2.69 0.01
CA LEU A 173 18.89 -1.53 -0.60
C LEU A 173 19.17 -0.26 0.20
N ARG A 174 19.05 -0.30 1.53
CA ARG A 174 19.38 0.82 2.44
C ARG A 174 20.83 1.28 2.29
N SER A 175 21.77 0.33 2.26
CA SER A 175 23.19 0.64 2.05
C SER A 175 23.45 1.29 0.68
N THR A 176 22.76 0.82 -0.37
CA THR A 176 22.87 1.36 -1.73
C THR A 176 22.27 2.79 -1.78
N ALA A 177 21.08 2.99 -1.21
CA ALA A 177 20.44 4.30 -1.12
C ALA A 177 21.33 5.32 -0.39
N LYS A 178 21.86 4.93 0.78
CA LYS A 178 22.79 5.76 1.55
C LYS A 178 24.02 6.15 0.74
N THR A 179 24.62 5.21 0.02
CA THR A 179 25.81 5.47 -0.82
C THR A 179 25.49 6.42 -2.00
N ALA A 180 24.29 6.27 -2.58
CA ALA A 180 23.81 7.13 -3.65
C ALA A 180 23.33 8.51 -3.16
N GLY A 181 23.20 8.70 -1.85
CA GLY A 181 22.65 9.91 -1.24
C GLY A 181 21.13 10.05 -1.40
N ILE A 182 20.43 8.91 -1.56
CA ILE A 182 18.96 8.84 -1.58
C ILE A 182 18.49 8.71 -0.14
N PRO A 183 17.60 9.61 0.33
CA PRO A 183 17.06 9.54 1.67
C PRO A 183 16.08 8.33 1.83
N GLU A 184 15.92 7.88 3.07
CA GLU A 184 14.94 6.85 3.41
C GLU A 184 13.86 7.36 4.35
N VAL A 185 12.64 6.83 4.21
CA VAL A 185 11.53 7.00 5.15
C VAL A 185 11.07 5.63 5.61
N GLY A 186 11.02 5.44 6.93
CA GLY A 186 10.45 4.25 7.54
C GLY A 186 8.94 4.37 7.68
N VAL A 187 8.22 3.35 7.21
CA VAL A 187 6.78 3.13 7.40
C VAL A 187 6.55 1.89 8.27
N THR A 188 5.36 1.73 8.81
CA THR A 188 5.02 0.60 9.69
C THR A 188 3.61 0.09 9.36
N GLU A 189 3.34 -1.18 9.59
CA GLU A 189 2.02 -1.78 9.42
C GLU A 189 1.10 -1.55 10.63
N THR A 190 1.69 -1.20 11.76
CA THR A 190 0.96 -0.91 12.99
C THR A 190 1.26 0.50 13.48
N LEU A 191 0.41 1.05 14.34
CA LEU A 191 0.64 2.35 14.95
C LEU A 191 1.95 2.34 15.76
N PRO A 192 2.86 3.28 15.50
CA PRO A 192 4.09 3.40 16.28
C PRO A 192 3.80 3.76 17.75
N GLU A 193 4.77 3.50 18.63
CA GLU A 193 4.66 3.90 20.05
C GLU A 193 4.39 5.41 20.16
N GLY A 194 3.38 5.76 20.97
CA GLY A 194 2.95 7.15 21.20
C GLY A 194 2.10 7.75 20.08
N VAL A 195 1.66 6.95 19.12
CA VAL A 195 0.68 7.34 18.11
C VAL A 195 -0.63 6.60 18.40
N ASP A 196 -1.67 7.33 18.79
CA ASP A 196 -2.90 6.75 19.29
C ASP A 196 -4.07 6.86 18.30
N THR A 197 -3.92 7.65 17.22
CA THR A 197 -4.98 7.87 16.24
C THR A 197 -4.52 7.57 14.82
N TYR A 198 -5.48 7.18 13.98
CA TYR A 198 -5.24 7.01 12.54
C TYR A 198 -4.77 8.31 11.87
N ALA A 199 -5.37 9.44 12.24
CA ALA A 199 -5.00 10.74 11.67
C ALA A 199 -3.56 11.13 12.00
N ASP A 200 -3.09 10.88 13.23
CA ASP A 200 -1.70 11.12 13.61
C ASP A 200 -0.75 10.14 12.91
N PHE A 201 -1.17 8.89 12.73
CA PHE A 201 -0.39 7.87 12.04
C PHE A 201 -0.11 8.25 10.59
N ILE A 202 -1.17 8.49 9.81
CA ILE A 202 -1.03 8.89 8.40
C ILE A 202 -0.41 10.28 8.28
N GLY A 203 -0.85 11.23 9.12
CA GLY A 203 -0.33 12.60 9.12
C GLY A 203 1.17 12.67 9.37
N SER A 204 1.68 11.90 10.35
CA SER A 204 3.11 11.83 10.63
C SER A 204 3.91 11.19 9.48
N THR A 205 3.31 10.25 8.76
CA THR A 205 3.94 9.62 7.59
C THR A 205 4.03 10.60 6.43
N ILE A 206 2.96 11.36 6.13
CA ILE A 206 2.98 12.44 5.14
C ILE A 206 4.06 13.47 5.50
N ASP A 207 4.11 13.91 6.77
CA ASP A 207 5.08 14.92 7.23
C ASP A 207 6.53 14.40 7.11
N LYS A 208 6.81 13.13 7.44
CA LYS A 208 8.12 12.50 7.24
C LYS A 208 8.52 12.50 5.77
N ILE A 209 7.63 12.07 4.87
CA ILE A 209 7.90 12.06 3.42
C ILE A 209 8.16 13.49 2.94
N SER A 210 7.30 14.45 3.29
CA SER A 210 7.37 15.84 2.84
C SER A 210 8.64 16.55 3.31
N THR A 211 9.16 16.22 4.49
CA THR A 211 10.41 16.80 4.99
C THR A 211 11.66 16.13 4.44
N THR A 212 11.51 14.93 3.91
CA THR A 212 12.62 14.10 3.41
C THR A 212 12.89 14.34 1.92
N VAL A 213 11.84 14.46 1.11
CA VAL A 213 11.92 14.82 -0.32
C VAL A 213 12.18 16.31 -0.43
N LYS A 214 13.20 16.70 -1.23
CA LYS A 214 13.62 18.11 -1.41
C LYS A 214 13.49 18.52 -2.87
#